data_75256ea4701176cdb757db713e34b94a
#
_entry.id   75256ea4701176cdb757db713e34b94a
#
_cell.length_a   1.000
_cell.length_b   1.000
_cell.length_c   1.000
_cell.angle_alpha   90.00
_cell.angle_beta   90.00
_cell.angle_gamma   90.00
#
_symmetry.space_group_name_H-M   'P 1'
#
loop_
_entity.id
_entity.type
_entity.pdbx_description
1 polymer ?
#
loop_
_entity_poly.entity_id
_entity_poly.type
_entity_poly.pdbx_seq_one_letter_code
_entity_poly.pdbx_strand_id
1 'polypeptide(L)'
;ASDVYKRQVFVFLADGFEEIEGLTVVDMLRRAEIPTVTVSIGSSRNIIGAHRIEVEADIMFHEVLEAEGAMYVLPGGMPGTLHLKDHEGLGKLLQKAYKNEKYLAAICAAPTVFEKYGFLEGRKATSYPAMEEELKSADYQTDKVVVDGKIITSRGMGTAIDFAAKLVEIIKGTKEKDELLKSIVYGE
;
A
#
# COMPACT_ATOMS: atom_id res chain seq x y z
N ALA A 1 8.49 -4.74 -23.12
CA ALA A 1 8.45 -5.61 -21.95
C ALA A 1 8.91 -4.90 -20.68
N SER A 2 10.04 -4.16 -20.75
CA SER A 2 10.58 -3.45 -19.57
C SER A 2 9.66 -2.38 -19.01
N ASP A 3 8.85 -1.70 -19.86
CA ASP A 3 7.96 -0.62 -19.42
C ASP A 3 6.74 -1.14 -18.64
N VAL A 4 6.27 -2.36 -18.96
CA VAL A 4 5.17 -2.99 -18.23
C VAL A 4 5.59 -3.26 -16.78
N TYR A 5 6.78 -3.82 -16.58
CA TYR A 5 7.29 -4.12 -15.25
C TYR A 5 7.59 -2.86 -14.44
N LYS A 6 8.08 -1.79 -15.10
CA LYS A 6 8.37 -0.51 -14.43
C LYS A 6 7.14 0.17 -13.86
N ARG A 7 5.93 -0.20 -14.30
CA ARG A 7 4.66 0.36 -13.82
C ARG A 7 3.89 -0.60 -12.93
N GLN A 8 4.48 -1.76 -12.61
CA GLN A 8 3.80 -2.77 -11.80
C GLN A 8 3.71 -2.35 -10.34
N VAL A 9 2.53 -2.55 -9.76
CA VAL A 9 2.27 -2.29 -8.34
C VAL A 9 2.07 -3.62 -7.63
N PHE A 10 2.79 -3.82 -6.52
CA PHE A 10 2.61 -4.98 -5.66
C PHE A 10 1.83 -4.58 -4.41
N VAL A 11 0.77 -5.32 -4.11
CA VAL A 11 -0.04 -5.15 -2.90
C VAL A 11 0.16 -6.39 -2.04
N PHE A 12 0.73 -6.22 -0.85
CA PHE A 12 1.09 -7.35 0.03
C PHE A 12 -0.05 -7.68 0.98
N LEU A 13 -0.53 -8.91 0.90
CA LEU A 13 -1.65 -9.39 1.70
C LEU A 13 -1.17 -10.37 2.76
N ALA A 14 -1.56 -10.11 4.00
CA ALA A 14 -1.30 -10.97 5.15
C ALA A 14 -2.63 -11.38 5.77
N ASP A 15 -2.66 -12.52 6.46
CA ASP A 15 -3.83 -12.86 7.26
C ASP A 15 -4.11 -11.74 8.26
N GLY A 16 -5.38 -11.32 8.32
CA GLY A 16 -5.78 -10.19 9.15
C GLY A 16 -5.62 -8.82 8.51
N PHE A 17 -5.36 -8.73 7.19
CA PHE A 17 -5.39 -7.43 6.52
C PHE A 17 -6.82 -6.86 6.47
N GLU A 18 -6.94 -5.53 6.43
CA GLU A 18 -8.25 -4.88 6.25
C GLU A 18 -8.71 -5.03 4.80
N GLU A 19 -9.80 -5.75 4.59
CA GLU A 19 -10.29 -6.09 3.25
C GLU A 19 -10.58 -4.86 2.40
N ILE A 20 -11.23 -3.86 2.98
CA ILE A 20 -11.58 -2.65 2.23
C ILE A 20 -10.33 -1.88 1.81
N GLU A 21 -9.33 -1.77 2.68
CA GLU A 21 -8.09 -1.06 2.35
C GLU A 21 -7.30 -1.77 1.26
N GLY A 22 -7.15 -3.07 1.37
CA GLY A 22 -6.39 -3.83 0.38
C GLY A 22 -7.11 -3.94 -0.96
N LEU A 23 -8.38 -4.34 -0.94
CA LEU A 23 -9.14 -4.59 -2.17
C LEU A 23 -9.55 -3.30 -2.90
N THR A 24 -9.77 -2.21 -2.19
CA THR A 24 -10.02 -0.90 -2.84
C THR A 24 -8.83 -0.50 -3.71
N VAL A 25 -7.62 -0.63 -3.20
CA VAL A 25 -6.41 -0.32 -3.96
C VAL A 25 -6.33 -1.20 -5.21
N VAL A 26 -6.49 -2.51 -5.04
CA VAL A 26 -6.41 -3.46 -6.16
C VAL A 26 -7.44 -3.15 -7.23
N ASP A 27 -8.70 -2.98 -6.82
CA ASP A 27 -9.81 -2.69 -7.72
C ASP A 27 -9.56 -1.40 -8.51
N MET A 28 -9.25 -0.32 -7.81
CA MET A 28 -9.08 1.00 -8.42
C MET A 28 -7.88 1.07 -9.36
N LEU A 29 -6.76 0.48 -8.97
CA LEU A 29 -5.58 0.44 -9.83
C LEU A 29 -5.86 -0.36 -11.12
N ARG A 30 -6.56 -1.48 -11.00
CA ARG A 30 -6.95 -2.29 -12.16
C ARG A 30 -7.96 -1.57 -13.06
N ARG A 31 -8.90 -0.81 -12.49
CA ARG A 31 -9.80 0.05 -13.28
C ARG A 31 -9.01 1.07 -14.10
N ALA A 32 -7.92 1.58 -13.55
CA ALA A 32 -7.05 2.53 -14.24
C ALA A 32 -6.05 1.85 -15.19
N GLU A 33 -6.19 0.53 -15.41
CA GLU A 33 -5.30 -0.25 -16.28
C GLU A 33 -3.83 -0.21 -15.83
N ILE A 34 -3.62 -0.14 -14.52
CA ILE A 34 -2.28 -0.25 -13.93
C ILE A 34 -2.03 -1.71 -13.56
N PRO A 35 -0.94 -2.31 -14.08
CA PRO A 35 -0.61 -3.69 -13.69
C PRO A 35 -0.45 -3.82 -12.18
N THR A 36 -1.32 -4.59 -11.55
CA THR A 36 -1.40 -4.72 -10.09
C THR A 36 -1.41 -6.19 -9.71
N VAL A 37 -0.47 -6.57 -8.85
CA VAL A 37 -0.29 -7.96 -8.42
C VAL A 37 -0.49 -8.04 -6.92
N THR A 38 -1.37 -8.92 -6.48
CA THR A 38 -1.53 -9.22 -5.06
C THR A 38 -0.55 -10.31 -4.67
N VAL A 39 0.12 -10.11 -3.54
CA VAL A 39 1.21 -10.97 -3.07
C VAL A 39 0.86 -11.51 -1.69
N SER A 40 0.80 -12.83 -1.54
CA SER A 40 0.65 -13.45 -0.23
C SER A 40 1.99 -13.49 0.49
N ILE A 41 2.01 -13.02 1.73
CA ILE A 41 3.16 -13.21 2.62
C ILE A 41 2.95 -14.40 3.55
N GLY A 42 1.84 -15.12 3.41
CA GLY A 42 1.51 -16.30 4.22
C GLY A 42 2.07 -17.58 3.63
N SER A 43 1.56 -18.71 4.13
CA SER A 43 2.01 -20.04 3.71
C SER A 43 1.34 -20.53 2.44
N SER A 44 0.27 -19.89 1.99
CA SER A 44 -0.43 -20.19 0.74
C SER A 44 -0.95 -18.91 0.11
N ARG A 45 -1.48 -19.01 -1.13
CA ARG A 45 -2.09 -17.85 -1.79
C ARG A 45 -3.43 -17.46 -1.17
N ASN A 46 -4.04 -18.33 -0.38
CA ASN A 46 -5.30 -18.02 0.29
C ASN A 46 -5.01 -17.20 1.55
N ILE A 47 -5.52 -15.98 1.58
CA ILE A 47 -5.37 -15.03 2.68
C ILE A 47 -6.74 -14.74 3.27
N ILE A 48 -6.85 -14.76 4.59
CA ILE A 48 -8.11 -14.46 5.28
C ILE A 48 -7.97 -13.07 5.92
N GLY A 49 -8.81 -12.14 5.50
CA GLY A 49 -8.79 -10.77 6.02
C GLY A 49 -9.28 -10.67 7.46
N ALA A 50 -9.14 -9.48 8.04
CA ALA A 50 -9.51 -9.19 9.42
C ALA A 50 -11.00 -9.46 9.71
N HIS A 51 -11.85 -9.43 8.69
CA HIS A 51 -13.29 -9.67 8.80
C HIS A 51 -13.69 -11.01 8.17
N ARG A 52 -12.74 -11.94 8.09
CA ARG A 52 -12.95 -13.33 7.66
C ARG A 52 -13.39 -13.49 6.22
N ILE A 53 -13.00 -12.54 5.36
CA ILE A 53 -13.20 -12.65 3.92
C ILE A 53 -11.95 -13.27 3.34
N GLU A 54 -12.11 -14.42 2.68
CA GLU A 54 -10.99 -15.13 2.07
C GLU A 54 -10.72 -14.58 0.67
N VAL A 55 -9.45 -14.33 0.39
CA VAL A 55 -8.99 -13.81 -0.91
C VAL A 55 -7.86 -14.70 -1.40
N GLU A 56 -7.86 -14.99 -2.69
CA GLU A 56 -6.74 -15.68 -3.32
C GLU A 56 -5.79 -14.64 -3.91
N ALA A 57 -4.56 -14.58 -3.40
CA ALA A 57 -3.52 -13.72 -3.97
C ALA A 57 -3.04 -14.25 -5.32
N ASP A 58 -2.53 -13.35 -6.16
CA ASP A 58 -2.03 -13.73 -7.47
C ASP A 58 -0.77 -14.57 -7.38
N ILE A 59 0.14 -14.20 -6.49
CA ILE A 59 1.44 -14.88 -6.34
C ILE A 59 1.82 -15.00 -4.85
N MET A 60 2.80 -15.86 -4.60
CA MET A 60 3.47 -15.97 -3.31
C MET A 60 4.62 -14.98 -3.23
N PHE A 61 5.01 -14.61 -2.01
CA PHE A 61 6.09 -13.65 -1.80
C PHE A 61 7.40 -14.03 -2.51
N HIS A 62 7.76 -15.33 -2.50
CA HIS A 62 9.02 -15.77 -3.11
C HIS A 62 9.07 -15.56 -4.64
N GLU A 63 7.90 -15.30 -5.26
CA GLU A 63 7.82 -15.06 -6.70
C GLU A 63 7.99 -13.56 -7.06
N VAL A 64 8.11 -12.67 -6.06
CA VAL A 64 8.31 -11.25 -6.33
C VAL A 64 9.73 -11.00 -6.81
N LEU A 65 9.86 -10.37 -7.97
CA LEU A 65 11.14 -9.97 -8.51
C LEU A 65 11.41 -8.51 -8.11
N GLU A 66 12.42 -8.30 -7.29
CA GLU A 66 12.72 -7.01 -6.64
C GLU A 66 12.88 -5.83 -7.59
N ALA A 67 13.36 -6.08 -8.80
CA ALA A 67 13.64 -5.00 -9.76
C ALA A 67 12.41 -4.56 -10.56
N GLU A 68 11.29 -5.24 -10.44
CA GLU A 68 10.14 -5.06 -11.34
C GLU A 68 9.08 -4.07 -10.85
N GLY A 69 9.04 -3.78 -9.56
CA GLY A 69 7.99 -2.92 -9.01
C GLY A 69 8.26 -1.44 -9.19
N ALA A 70 7.23 -0.69 -9.54
CA ALA A 70 7.23 0.76 -9.49
C ALA A 70 6.75 1.26 -8.11
N MET A 71 5.90 0.46 -7.47
CA MET A 71 5.26 0.83 -6.21
C MET A 71 4.94 -0.42 -5.39
N TYR A 72 5.09 -0.31 -4.08
CA TYR A 72 4.83 -1.37 -3.10
C TYR A 72 3.84 -0.85 -2.08
N VAL A 73 2.70 -1.55 -1.94
CA VAL A 73 1.57 -1.08 -1.13
C VAL A 73 1.29 -2.03 0.01
N LEU A 74 1.15 -1.48 1.21
CA LEU A 74 0.81 -2.21 2.43
C LEU A 74 -0.58 -1.77 2.93
N PRO A 75 -1.61 -2.62 2.86
CA PRO A 75 -2.87 -2.36 3.55
C PRO A 75 -2.70 -2.51 5.05
N GLY A 76 -3.60 -1.90 5.81
CA GLY A 76 -3.60 -2.01 7.25
C GLY A 76 -4.40 -3.21 7.75
N GLY A 77 -5.00 -3.06 8.92
CA GLY A 77 -5.71 -4.12 9.61
C GLY A 77 -4.83 -4.86 10.60
N MET A 78 -5.47 -5.49 11.58
CA MET A 78 -4.80 -6.30 12.61
C MET A 78 -5.38 -7.72 12.58
N PRO A 79 -4.55 -8.74 12.71
CA PRO A 79 -3.11 -8.71 12.93
C PRO A 79 -2.27 -8.58 11.63
N GLY A 80 -2.89 -8.26 10.49
CA GLY A 80 -2.19 -8.18 9.20
C GLY A 80 -0.93 -7.32 9.25
N THR A 81 -1.01 -6.12 9.84
CA THR A 81 0.13 -5.22 9.98
C THR A 81 1.27 -5.85 10.77
N LEU A 82 0.96 -6.63 11.82
CA LEU A 82 1.99 -7.30 12.61
C LEU A 82 2.71 -8.36 11.78
N HIS A 83 1.97 -9.10 10.95
CA HIS A 83 2.57 -10.08 10.05
C HIS A 83 3.49 -9.41 9.02
N LEU A 84 3.08 -8.25 8.50
CA LEU A 84 3.92 -7.47 7.58
C LEU A 84 5.21 -7.01 8.26
N LYS A 85 5.12 -6.54 9.51
CA LYS A 85 6.29 -6.12 10.30
C LYS A 85 7.26 -7.26 10.54
N ASP A 86 6.74 -8.46 10.81
CA ASP A 86 7.54 -9.61 11.22
C ASP A 86 8.15 -10.36 10.03
N HIS A 87 7.71 -10.06 8.82
CA HIS A 87 8.19 -10.75 7.63
C HIS A 87 9.55 -10.19 7.18
N GLU A 88 10.62 -10.92 7.48
CA GLU A 88 11.98 -10.46 7.16
C GLU A 88 12.22 -10.23 5.67
N GLY A 89 11.71 -11.11 4.83
CA GLY A 89 11.83 -10.97 3.38
C GLY A 89 11.21 -9.69 2.87
N LEU A 90 10.00 -9.37 3.35
CA LEU A 90 9.33 -8.12 3.00
C LEU A 90 10.14 -6.91 3.47
N GLY A 91 10.68 -6.96 4.69
CA GLY A 91 11.53 -5.89 5.21
C GLY A 91 12.73 -5.61 4.31
N LYS A 92 13.40 -6.65 3.86
CA LYS A 92 14.54 -6.53 2.94
C LYS A 92 14.12 -5.94 1.59
N LEU A 93 12.98 -6.39 1.06
CA LEU A 93 12.43 -5.88 -0.18
C LEU A 93 12.10 -4.39 -0.08
N LEU A 94 11.43 -3.98 1.00
CA LEU A 94 11.07 -2.58 1.22
C LEU A 94 12.30 -1.69 1.39
N GLN A 95 13.31 -2.15 2.14
CA GLN A 95 14.56 -1.40 2.31
C GLN A 95 15.28 -1.20 0.98
N LYS A 96 15.31 -2.23 0.14
CA LYS A 96 15.91 -2.13 -1.19
C LYS A 96 15.10 -1.19 -2.09
N ALA A 97 13.77 -1.28 -2.05
CA ALA A 97 12.89 -0.39 -2.81
C ALA A 97 13.08 1.07 -2.38
N TYR A 98 13.17 1.32 -1.08
CA TYR A 98 13.44 2.65 -0.53
C TYR A 98 14.77 3.21 -1.05
N LYS A 99 15.82 2.40 -0.98
CA LYS A 99 17.15 2.79 -1.47
C LYS A 99 17.16 3.10 -2.97
N ASN A 100 16.35 2.37 -3.73
CA ASN A 100 16.25 2.53 -5.17
C ASN A 100 15.19 3.56 -5.58
N GLU A 101 14.69 4.35 -4.62
CA GLU A 101 13.74 5.44 -4.84
C GLU A 101 12.44 4.98 -5.52
N LYS A 102 11.95 3.80 -5.15
CA LYS A 102 10.64 3.32 -5.56
C LYS A 102 9.56 3.90 -4.65
N TYR A 103 8.32 3.94 -5.12
CA TYR A 103 7.19 4.39 -4.32
C TYR A 103 6.83 3.33 -3.28
N LEU A 104 6.65 3.79 -2.04
CA LEU A 104 6.18 2.98 -0.92
C LEU A 104 4.91 3.62 -0.36
N ALA A 105 3.84 2.84 -0.27
CA ALA A 105 2.55 3.34 0.17
C ALA A 105 1.98 2.45 1.27
N ALA A 106 1.43 3.06 2.31
CA ALA A 106 0.84 2.32 3.43
C ALA A 106 -0.34 3.08 4.02
N ILE A 107 -1.34 2.34 4.49
CA ILE A 107 -2.57 2.92 5.02
C ILE A 107 -2.90 2.36 6.40
N CYS A 108 -3.54 3.17 7.24
CA CYS A 108 -4.09 2.80 8.54
C CYS A 108 -2.99 2.45 9.55
N ALA A 109 -2.88 1.19 9.96
CA ALA A 109 -1.82 0.75 10.85
C ALA A 109 -0.49 0.48 10.12
N ALA A 110 -0.53 0.26 8.81
CA ALA A 110 0.63 -0.14 8.03
C ALA A 110 1.78 0.87 7.96
N PRO A 111 1.57 2.20 8.08
CA PRO A 111 2.71 3.12 8.17
C PRO A 111 3.68 2.81 9.30
N THR A 112 3.25 2.09 10.34
CA THR A 112 4.16 1.64 11.42
C THR A 112 5.23 0.68 10.91
N VAL A 113 4.99 -0.02 9.80
CA VAL A 113 6.02 -0.84 9.15
C VAL A 113 7.14 0.05 8.60
N PHE A 114 6.77 1.18 7.99
CA PHE A 114 7.75 2.15 7.48
C PHE A 114 8.53 2.80 8.61
N GLU A 115 7.88 3.09 9.73
CA GLU A 115 8.57 3.62 10.93
C GLU A 115 9.64 2.65 11.42
N LYS A 116 9.33 1.36 11.44
CA LYS A 116 10.28 0.32 11.86
C LYS A 116 11.60 0.38 11.08
N TYR A 117 11.55 0.70 9.79
CA TYR A 117 12.74 0.73 8.92
C TYR A 117 13.33 2.13 8.74
N GLY A 118 12.81 3.13 9.47
CA GLY A 118 13.35 4.49 9.42
C GLY A 118 12.95 5.30 8.18
N PHE A 119 11.98 4.83 7.41
CA PHE A 119 11.57 5.51 6.17
C PHE A 119 10.84 6.84 6.41
N LEU A 120 10.31 7.04 7.61
CA LEU A 120 9.51 8.22 7.93
C LEU A 120 10.29 9.34 8.63
N GLU A 121 11.57 9.12 8.91
CA GLU A 121 12.37 10.09 9.64
C GLU A 121 12.43 11.44 8.92
N GLY A 122 11.95 12.48 9.61
CA GLY A 122 11.92 13.82 9.06
C GLY A 122 10.89 14.05 7.95
N ARG A 123 10.05 13.06 7.65
CA ARG A 123 9.03 13.14 6.61
C ARG A 123 7.66 13.41 7.20
N LYS A 124 6.82 14.07 6.40
CA LYS A 124 5.40 14.18 6.70
C LYS A 124 4.75 12.82 6.46
N ALA A 125 3.93 12.37 7.40
CA ALA A 125 3.22 11.10 7.29
C ALA A 125 1.96 11.11 8.13
N THR A 126 1.04 10.23 7.81
CA THR A 126 -0.17 9.99 8.60
C THR A 126 -0.38 8.50 8.82
N SER A 127 -1.37 8.18 9.62
CA SER A 127 -1.75 6.81 9.94
C SER A 127 -3.16 6.77 10.52
N TYR A 128 -3.61 5.57 10.88
CA TYR A 128 -4.77 5.44 11.76
C TYR A 128 -4.49 6.22 13.06
N PRO A 129 -5.47 7.00 13.55
CA PRO A 129 -5.23 7.90 14.69
C PRO A 129 -4.60 7.25 15.91
N ALA A 130 -4.98 6.02 16.24
CA ALA A 130 -4.42 5.32 17.39
C ALA A 130 -2.93 4.94 17.23
N MET A 131 -2.38 5.04 16.02
CA MET A 131 -0.98 4.73 15.73
C MET A 131 -0.07 5.96 15.77
N GLU A 132 -0.61 7.15 16.03
CA GLU A 132 0.16 8.39 16.00
C GLU A 132 1.42 8.32 16.85
N GLU A 133 1.31 7.81 18.07
CA GLU A 133 2.44 7.71 19.00
C GLU A 133 3.53 6.75 18.53
N GLU A 134 3.21 5.83 17.62
CA GLU A 134 4.19 4.91 17.06
C GLU A 134 4.97 5.51 15.89
N LEU A 135 4.47 6.61 15.28
CA LEU A 135 5.17 7.30 14.20
C LEU A 135 6.06 8.42 14.73
N LYS A 136 6.96 8.07 15.65
CA LYS A 136 7.76 9.04 16.43
C LYS A 136 8.72 9.87 15.60
N SER A 137 9.24 9.33 14.51
CA SER A 137 10.22 10.02 13.68
C SER A 137 9.59 10.92 12.62
N ALA A 138 8.28 10.76 12.38
CA ALA A 138 7.57 11.52 11.36
C ALA A 138 7.10 12.88 11.87
N ASP A 139 6.96 13.82 10.94
CA ASP A 139 6.18 15.04 11.14
C ASP A 139 4.71 14.66 10.86
N TYR A 140 3.98 14.30 11.92
CA TYR A 140 2.66 13.69 11.81
C TYR A 140 1.60 14.66 11.30
N GLN A 141 0.86 14.23 10.29
CA GLN A 141 -0.21 14.98 9.65
C GLN A 141 -1.55 14.27 9.85
N THR A 142 -2.64 15.00 9.65
CA THR A 142 -4.00 14.45 9.75
C THR A 142 -4.77 14.50 8.44
N ASP A 143 -4.13 14.82 7.35
CA ASP A 143 -4.73 14.82 6.02
C ASP A 143 -5.10 13.38 5.62
N LYS A 144 -6.12 13.24 4.79
CA LYS A 144 -6.58 11.92 4.32
C LYS A 144 -5.48 11.12 3.65
N VAL A 145 -4.64 11.79 2.86
CA VAL A 145 -3.48 11.19 2.19
C VAL A 145 -2.32 12.18 2.29
N VAL A 146 -1.17 11.67 2.67
CA VAL A 146 0.06 12.46 2.77
C VAL A 146 1.10 11.88 1.83
N VAL A 147 1.65 12.72 0.97
CA VAL A 147 2.73 12.35 0.05
C VAL A 147 3.96 13.16 0.42
N ASP A 148 5.05 12.47 0.74
CA ASP A 148 6.34 13.11 0.97
C ASP A 148 7.40 12.35 0.19
N GLY A 149 7.87 12.93 -0.91
CA GLY A 149 8.78 12.25 -1.82
C GLY A 149 8.14 10.99 -2.40
N LYS A 150 8.74 9.84 -2.18
CA LYS A 150 8.27 8.55 -2.64
C LYS A 150 7.45 7.79 -1.60
N ILE A 151 7.14 8.41 -0.47
CA ILE A 151 6.38 7.79 0.61
C ILE A 151 4.96 8.34 0.62
N ILE A 152 3.97 7.45 0.54
CA ILE A 152 2.55 7.81 0.57
C ILE A 152 1.90 7.11 1.77
N THR A 153 1.21 7.87 2.60
CA THR A 153 0.51 7.33 3.77
C THR A 153 -0.93 7.83 3.81
N SER A 154 -1.82 7.04 4.43
CA SER A 154 -3.24 7.38 4.57
C SER A 154 -3.78 6.82 5.87
N ARG A 155 -5.03 7.19 6.23
CA ARG A 155 -5.49 7.07 7.61
C ARG A 155 -6.32 5.84 7.94
N GLY A 156 -7.12 5.35 7.03
CA GLY A 156 -7.96 4.20 7.35
C GLY A 156 -8.96 3.84 6.26
N MET A 157 -9.83 2.92 6.59
CA MET A 157 -10.83 2.41 5.67
C MET A 157 -11.62 3.53 4.98
N GLY A 158 -12.00 4.58 5.74
CA GLY A 158 -12.75 5.71 5.19
C GLY A 158 -11.97 6.60 4.22
N THR A 159 -10.65 6.49 4.16
CA THR A 159 -9.81 7.22 3.22
C THR A 159 -9.23 6.32 2.13
N ALA A 160 -9.68 5.06 2.03
CA ALA A 160 -9.11 4.09 1.10
C ALA A 160 -9.26 4.51 -0.37
N ILE A 161 -10.40 5.11 -0.74
CA ILE A 161 -10.61 5.59 -2.11
C ILE A 161 -9.69 6.77 -2.41
N ASP A 162 -9.58 7.73 -1.48
CA ASP A 162 -8.65 8.86 -1.63
C ASP A 162 -7.20 8.39 -1.79
N PHE A 163 -6.82 7.40 -1.00
CA PHE A 163 -5.50 6.78 -1.06
C PHE A 163 -5.25 6.14 -2.42
N ALA A 164 -6.15 5.27 -2.86
CA ALA A 164 -6.03 4.61 -4.17
C ALA A 164 -6.03 5.62 -5.32
N ALA A 165 -6.87 6.65 -5.25
CA ALA A 165 -6.89 7.71 -6.25
C ALA A 165 -5.55 8.45 -6.35
N LYS A 166 -4.90 8.71 -5.22
CA LYS A 166 -3.56 9.32 -5.20
C LYS A 166 -2.53 8.42 -5.87
N LEU A 167 -2.60 7.12 -5.65
CA LEU A 167 -1.69 6.17 -6.29
C LEU A 167 -1.89 6.16 -7.81
N VAL A 168 -3.14 6.23 -8.28
CA VAL A 168 -3.45 6.35 -9.70
C VAL A 168 -2.86 7.65 -10.26
N GLU A 169 -3.05 8.77 -9.54
CA GLU A 169 -2.52 10.06 -9.96
C GLU A 169 -1.00 10.04 -10.13
N ILE A 170 -0.30 9.43 -9.18
CA ILE A 170 1.17 9.32 -9.21
C ILE A 170 1.64 8.55 -10.44
N ILE A 171 0.96 7.46 -10.80
CA ILE A 171 1.40 6.58 -11.88
C ILE A 171 0.88 7.03 -13.25
N LYS A 172 -0.36 7.47 -13.33
CA LYS A 172 -1.06 7.78 -14.59
C LYS A 172 -1.34 9.27 -14.82
N GLY A 173 -1.24 10.10 -13.78
CA GLY A 173 -1.51 11.53 -13.88
C GLY A 173 -2.91 11.93 -13.42
N THR A 174 -3.09 13.23 -13.30
CA THR A 174 -4.32 13.84 -12.74
C THR A 174 -5.55 13.55 -13.60
N LYS A 175 -5.41 13.57 -14.92
CA LYS A 175 -6.54 13.31 -15.83
C LYS A 175 -7.12 11.91 -15.61
N GLU A 176 -6.28 10.90 -15.57
CA GLU A 176 -6.69 9.51 -15.36
C GLU A 176 -7.34 9.35 -13.99
N LYS A 177 -6.78 9.98 -12.94
CA LYS A 177 -7.34 9.97 -11.61
C LYS A 177 -8.74 10.60 -11.59
N ASP A 178 -8.91 11.76 -12.21
CA ASP A 178 -10.20 12.46 -12.23
C ASP A 178 -11.27 11.67 -12.99
N GLU A 179 -10.90 11.08 -14.13
CA GLU A 179 -11.80 10.21 -14.90
C GLU A 179 -12.23 8.98 -14.10
N LEU A 180 -11.29 8.38 -13.37
CA LEU A 180 -11.61 7.23 -12.52
C LEU A 180 -12.58 7.62 -11.41
N LEU A 181 -12.32 8.71 -10.70
CA LEU A 181 -13.20 9.16 -9.61
C LEU A 181 -14.62 9.46 -10.10
N LYS A 182 -14.73 10.04 -11.28
CA LYS A 182 -16.03 10.30 -11.90
C LYS A 182 -16.75 8.98 -12.22
N SER A 183 -16.03 8.01 -12.78
CA SER A 183 -16.59 6.72 -13.19
C SER A 183 -17.12 5.91 -12.02
N ILE A 184 -16.56 6.07 -10.83
CA ILE A 184 -17.00 5.37 -9.61
C ILE A 184 -18.01 6.19 -8.78
N VAL A 185 -18.45 7.33 -9.29
CA VAL A 185 -19.43 8.21 -8.62
C VAL A 185 -18.91 8.76 -7.29
N TYR A 186 -17.61 9.05 -7.23
CA TYR A 186 -16.98 9.56 -6.01
C TYR A 186 -17.35 11.04 -5.79
N GLY A 187 -17.88 11.34 -4.60
CA GLY A 187 -18.16 12.72 -4.18
C GLY A 187 -19.42 13.33 -4.78
N GLU A 188 -20.26 12.54 -5.40
CA GLU A 188 -21.53 13.03 -5.99
C GLU A 188 -22.71 12.83 -5.05
#